data_1689a06aa5db06f4b2d92a39becb36c0
#
_entry.id   1689a06aa5db06f4b2d92a39becb36c0
#
_cell.length_a   1.000
_cell.length_b   1.000
_cell.length_c   1.000
_cell.angle_alpha   90.00
_cell.angle_beta   90.00
_cell.angle_gamma   90.00
#
_symmetry.space_group_name_H-M   'P 1'
#
loop_
_entity.id
_entity.type
_entity.pdbx_description
1 polymer ?
#
loop_
_entity_poly.entity_id
_entity_poly.type
_entity_poly.pdbx_seq_one_letter_code
_entity_poly.pdbx_strand_id
1 'polypeptide(L)'
;MLSIRTNYKTIYDNILDTAGEYLEKNRGIQSLVIGLSGGIDSALTCVIASELVKQFPGMRLIGRSIPIETNTDHEIIRARKIGENFCTHFQQEDLTFAFQNLYKDLMSNSHRKHSESYEEKIRRGNVKARLRMVYLFDLAHYEKGMVLSTDNYTELLLGFWTLHGDVGNYGFLQYLWKTEVYGLSQFLVDQYRSRNEISKADALQSCIDAVPTDGLGITTSDFDQIGVTDYTMVDNILIRYLKGEEENRDHPVIVRHIRSEFKRRDPQNISREALVQDSR
;
A
#
# COMPACT_ATOMS: atom_id res chain seq x y z
N MET A 1 12.35 -2.23 -16.31
CA MET A 1 11.28 -1.50 -15.63
C MET A 1 10.03 -1.28 -16.51
N LEU A 2 10.16 -1.01 -17.79
CA LEU A 2 9.03 -0.66 -18.66
C LEU A 2 8.43 -1.86 -19.41
N SER A 3 8.16 -2.95 -18.70
CA SER A 3 7.43 -4.13 -19.21
C SER A 3 6.94 -4.98 -18.05
N ILE A 4 5.78 -5.57 -18.20
CA ILE A 4 5.23 -6.55 -17.24
C ILE A 4 6.04 -7.85 -17.34
N ARG A 5 6.38 -8.43 -16.20
CA ARG A 5 7.12 -9.70 -16.08
C ARG A 5 6.19 -10.80 -15.57
N THR A 6 6.40 -12.02 -16.04
CA THR A 6 5.57 -13.17 -15.68
C THR A 6 6.33 -14.32 -15.05
N ASN A 7 7.66 -14.19 -14.88
CA ASN A 7 8.43 -15.17 -14.10
C ASN A 7 8.30 -14.88 -12.60
N TYR A 8 7.14 -15.19 -12.05
CA TYR A 8 6.78 -14.87 -10.66
C TYR A 8 7.66 -15.58 -9.64
N LYS A 9 8.16 -16.78 -9.96
CA LYS A 9 9.13 -17.46 -9.09
C LYS A 9 10.40 -16.63 -8.91
N THR A 10 10.97 -16.15 -10.01
CA THR A 10 12.17 -15.30 -9.95
C THR A 10 11.93 -13.99 -9.23
N ILE A 11 10.76 -13.35 -9.47
CA ILE A 11 10.38 -12.12 -8.76
C ILE A 11 10.32 -12.38 -7.25
N TYR A 12 9.66 -13.46 -6.85
CA TYR A 12 9.51 -13.84 -5.45
C TYR A 12 10.86 -14.12 -4.77
N ASP A 13 11.70 -14.95 -5.40
CA ASP A 13 13.02 -15.28 -4.88
C ASP A 13 13.88 -14.01 -4.71
N ASN A 14 13.93 -13.14 -5.72
CA ASN A 14 14.69 -11.88 -5.66
C ASN A 14 14.17 -10.92 -4.57
N ILE A 15 12.88 -10.88 -4.29
CA ILE A 15 12.33 -10.07 -3.19
C ILE A 15 12.84 -10.63 -1.86
N LEU A 16 12.78 -11.95 -1.64
CA LEU A 16 13.21 -12.57 -0.41
C LEU A 16 14.72 -12.39 -0.19
N ASP A 17 15.53 -12.59 -1.23
CA ASP A 17 16.98 -12.43 -1.16
C ASP A 17 17.37 -10.97 -0.85
N THR A 18 16.82 -10.01 -1.60
CA THR A 18 17.13 -8.59 -1.41
C THR A 18 16.67 -8.06 -0.05
N ALA A 19 15.46 -8.46 0.38
CA ALA A 19 14.94 -8.08 1.69
C ALA A 19 15.70 -8.78 2.83
N GLY A 20 16.10 -10.03 2.62
CA GLY A 20 16.97 -10.77 3.54
C GLY A 20 18.31 -10.06 3.75
N GLU A 21 18.99 -9.68 2.68
CA GLU A 21 20.24 -8.90 2.75
C GLU A 21 20.07 -7.57 3.50
N TYR A 22 18.94 -6.89 3.28
CA TYR A 22 18.64 -5.64 3.98
C TYR A 22 18.52 -5.88 5.49
N LEU A 23 17.80 -6.93 5.92
CA LEU A 23 17.63 -7.26 7.34
C LEU A 23 18.94 -7.74 7.98
N GLU A 24 19.78 -8.48 7.27
CA GLU A 24 21.11 -8.87 7.75
C GLU A 24 22.02 -7.66 8.04
N LYS A 25 21.93 -6.63 7.22
CA LYS A 25 22.66 -5.35 7.40
C LYS A 25 22.06 -4.50 8.52
N ASN A 26 20.79 -4.73 8.87
CA ASN A 26 20.03 -3.92 9.86
C ASN A 26 19.56 -4.76 11.05
N ARG A 27 20.48 -5.50 11.70
CA ARG A 27 20.19 -6.47 12.79
C ARG A 27 19.49 -5.87 14.03
N GLY A 28 19.35 -4.56 14.12
CA GLY A 28 18.57 -3.90 15.18
C GLY A 28 17.07 -4.05 14.99
N ILE A 29 16.59 -4.42 13.79
CA ILE A 29 15.18 -4.64 13.47
C ILE A 29 14.76 -6.02 14.01
N GLN A 30 13.81 -6.03 14.95
CA GLN A 30 13.32 -7.25 15.61
C GLN A 30 11.91 -7.64 15.16
N SER A 31 11.21 -6.74 14.47
CA SER A 31 9.87 -7.00 13.95
C SER A 31 9.59 -6.27 12.64
N LEU A 32 8.73 -6.88 11.82
CA LEU A 32 8.09 -6.24 10.67
C LEU A 32 6.64 -5.95 11.04
N VAL A 33 6.23 -4.70 10.92
CA VAL A 33 4.86 -4.26 11.26
C VAL A 33 4.11 -3.93 9.98
N ILE A 34 2.89 -4.43 9.84
CA ILE A 34 2.08 -4.22 8.63
C ILE A 34 0.62 -3.89 8.97
N GLY A 35 0.07 -2.89 8.28
CA GLY A 35 -1.35 -2.63 8.24
C GLY A 35 -2.04 -3.51 7.20
N LEU A 36 -3.07 -4.26 7.61
CA LEU A 36 -3.84 -5.15 6.74
C LEU A 36 -5.18 -4.49 6.41
N SER A 37 -5.33 -4.03 5.17
CA SER A 37 -6.55 -3.39 4.67
C SER A 37 -7.61 -4.39 4.20
N GLY A 38 -7.22 -5.64 3.96
CA GLY A 38 -8.04 -6.65 3.26
C GLY A 38 -7.96 -6.54 1.73
N GLY A 39 -7.11 -5.66 1.20
CA GLY A 39 -6.74 -5.56 -0.22
C GLY A 39 -5.54 -6.42 -0.56
N ILE A 40 -5.34 -6.65 -1.88
CA ILE A 40 -4.33 -7.57 -2.41
C ILE A 40 -2.90 -7.15 -2.06
N ASP A 41 -2.58 -5.85 -2.06
CA ASP A 41 -1.22 -5.35 -1.85
C ASP A 41 -0.75 -5.62 -0.42
N SER A 42 -1.57 -5.27 0.58
CA SER A 42 -1.28 -5.56 1.98
C SER A 42 -1.23 -7.07 2.25
N ALA A 43 -2.08 -7.85 1.57
CA ALA A 43 -2.09 -9.31 1.67
C ALA A 43 -0.80 -9.91 1.10
N LEU A 44 -0.40 -9.54 -0.13
CA LEU A 44 0.83 -10.03 -0.76
C LEU A 44 2.08 -9.64 0.06
N THR A 45 2.14 -8.38 0.51
CA THR A 45 3.25 -7.91 1.38
C THR A 45 3.34 -8.74 2.65
N CYS A 46 2.20 -9.05 3.30
CA CYS A 46 2.15 -9.89 4.49
C CYS A 46 2.62 -11.32 4.22
N VAL A 47 2.18 -11.92 3.11
CA VAL A 47 2.58 -13.27 2.70
C VAL A 47 4.09 -13.35 2.47
N ILE A 48 4.67 -12.42 1.73
CA ILE A 48 6.13 -12.34 1.51
C ILE A 48 6.87 -12.16 2.84
N ALA A 49 6.42 -11.22 3.68
CA ALA A 49 7.02 -10.97 4.98
C ALA A 49 6.97 -12.21 5.88
N SER A 50 5.90 -13.03 5.80
CA SER A 50 5.77 -14.24 6.59
C SER A 50 6.82 -15.29 6.26
N GLU A 51 7.24 -15.39 4.99
CA GLU A 51 8.34 -16.27 4.59
C GLU A 51 9.71 -15.69 4.97
N LEU A 52 9.85 -14.37 4.84
CA LEU A 52 11.09 -13.68 5.18
C LEU A 52 11.44 -13.82 6.68
N VAL A 53 10.49 -13.61 7.59
CA VAL A 53 10.76 -13.71 9.04
C VAL A 53 11.18 -15.11 9.48
N LYS A 54 10.83 -16.17 8.74
CA LYS A 54 11.29 -17.54 9.04
C LYS A 54 12.81 -17.72 8.87
N GLN A 55 13.43 -16.86 8.09
CA GLN A 55 14.89 -16.88 7.88
C GLN A 55 15.66 -16.23 9.04
N PHE A 56 14.95 -15.49 9.93
CA PHE A 56 15.54 -14.72 11.02
C PHE A 56 15.00 -15.17 12.38
N PRO A 57 15.70 -16.06 13.12
CA PRO A 57 15.26 -16.55 14.41
C PRO A 57 14.92 -15.42 15.38
N GLY A 58 13.71 -15.45 15.94
CA GLY A 58 13.22 -14.45 16.89
C GLY A 58 12.58 -13.19 16.24
N MET A 59 12.67 -13.02 14.94
CA MET A 59 11.97 -11.95 14.22
C MET A 59 10.46 -12.20 14.18
N ARG A 60 9.67 -11.17 14.37
CA ARG A 60 8.20 -11.24 14.40
C ARG A 60 7.58 -10.49 13.23
N LEU A 61 6.49 -11.03 12.69
CA LEU A 61 5.59 -10.32 11.78
C LEU A 61 4.34 -9.92 12.55
N ILE A 62 4.13 -8.62 12.71
CA ILE A 62 3.04 -8.05 13.49
C ILE A 62 2.04 -7.41 12.54
N GLY A 63 0.87 -8.03 12.39
CA GLY A 63 -0.21 -7.53 11.55
C GLY A 63 -1.26 -6.78 12.37
N ARG A 64 -1.78 -5.68 11.80
CA ARG A 64 -2.91 -4.93 12.35
C ARG A 64 -3.96 -4.67 11.30
N SER A 65 -5.21 -5.05 11.57
CA SER A 65 -6.37 -4.52 10.85
C SER A 65 -6.85 -3.29 11.62
N ILE A 66 -6.92 -2.14 10.95
CA ILE A 66 -7.23 -0.86 11.59
C ILE A 66 -8.45 -0.24 10.91
N PRO A 67 -9.67 -0.75 11.18
CA PRO A 67 -10.89 -0.17 10.65
C PRO A 67 -11.12 1.24 11.21
N ILE A 68 -11.62 2.15 10.36
CA ILE A 68 -12.05 3.50 10.73
C ILE A 68 -13.32 3.82 9.95
N GLU A 69 -14.48 3.79 10.59
CA GLU A 69 -15.83 4.15 10.07
C GLU A 69 -16.29 3.41 8.79
N THR A 70 -15.61 3.64 7.67
CA THR A 70 -16.08 3.26 6.32
C THR A 70 -15.59 1.89 5.85
N ASN A 71 -14.78 1.20 6.64
CA ASN A 71 -14.34 -0.14 6.27
C ASN A 71 -15.52 -1.12 6.32
N THR A 72 -15.64 -1.92 5.28
CA THR A 72 -16.70 -2.94 5.17
C THR A 72 -16.33 -4.19 5.97
N ASP A 73 -17.35 -4.95 6.40
CA ASP A 73 -17.16 -6.24 7.07
C ASP A 73 -16.34 -7.21 6.20
N HIS A 74 -16.51 -7.16 4.88
CA HIS A 74 -15.75 -8.00 3.95
C HIS A 74 -14.25 -7.66 3.95
N GLU A 75 -13.87 -6.38 3.99
CA GLU A 75 -12.47 -5.96 4.11
C GLU A 75 -11.87 -6.43 5.44
N ILE A 76 -12.60 -6.24 6.54
CA ILE A 76 -12.18 -6.63 7.88
C ILE A 76 -12.00 -8.16 7.96
N ILE A 77 -12.91 -8.94 7.39
CA ILE A 77 -12.83 -10.41 7.36
C ILE A 77 -11.61 -10.86 6.53
N ARG A 78 -11.36 -10.27 5.36
CA ARG A 78 -10.18 -10.59 4.56
C ARG A 78 -8.88 -10.26 5.29
N ALA A 79 -8.78 -9.05 5.89
CA ALA A 79 -7.63 -8.64 6.69
C ALA A 79 -7.36 -9.62 7.84
N ARG A 80 -8.41 -10.06 8.53
CA ARG A 80 -8.32 -11.07 9.61
C ARG A 80 -7.81 -12.40 9.09
N LYS A 81 -8.36 -12.93 8.00
CA LYS A 81 -7.91 -14.20 7.40
C LYS A 81 -6.41 -14.15 7.04
N ILE A 82 -5.94 -13.05 6.45
CA ILE A 82 -4.52 -12.87 6.16
C ILE A 82 -3.71 -12.81 7.46
N GLY A 83 -4.12 -11.99 8.42
CA GLY A 83 -3.40 -11.83 9.68
C GLY A 83 -3.25 -13.14 10.46
N GLU A 84 -4.35 -13.91 10.60
CA GLU A 84 -4.38 -15.19 11.34
C GLU A 84 -3.56 -16.29 10.65
N ASN A 85 -3.45 -16.30 9.32
CA ASN A 85 -2.72 -17.32 8.58
C ASN A 85 -1.23 -17.02 8.41
N PHE A 86 -0.82 -15.74 8.46
CA PHE A 86 0.54 -15.36 8.05
C PHE A 86 1.31 -14.58 9.11
N CYS A 87 0.67 -13.84 10.01
CA CYS A 87 1.38 -13.06 11.02
C CYS A 87 1.78 -13.92 12.23
N THR A 88 2.91 -13.59 12.85
CA THR A 88 3.30 -14.12 14.15
C THR A 88 2.34 -13.62 15.24
N HIS A 89 1.90 -12.38 15.09
CA HIS A 89 0.94 -11.73 15.99
C HIS A 89 0.00 -10.84 15.18
N PHE A 90 -1.29 -11.07 15.31
CA PHE A 90 -2.33 -10.30 14.63
C PHE A 90 -3.34 -9.78 15.64
N GLN A 91 -3.76 -8.51 15.45
CA GLN A 91 -4.88 -7.90 16.17
C GLN A 91 -5.67 -6.96 15.26
N GLN A 92 -6.92 -6.75 15.61
CA GLN A 92 -7.79 -5.73 15.04
C GLN A 92 -7.92 -4.58 16.03
N GLU A 93 -7.68 -3.35 15.56
CA GLU A 93 -7.75 -2.13 16.37
C GLU A 93 -8.68 -1.13 15.69
N ASP A 94 -9.84 -0.90 16.26
CA ASP A 94 -10.81 0.07 15.74
C ASP A 94 -10.45 1.49 16.21
N LEU A 95 -10.00 2.33 15.29
CA LEU A 95 -9.65 3.73 15.56
C LEU A 95 -10.80 4.71 15.25
N THR A 96 -12.03 4.24 15.05
CA THR A 96 -13.19 5.10 14.74
C THR A 96 -13.39 6.21 15.77
N PHE A 97 -13.35 5.87 17.06
CA PHE A 97 -13.52 6.85 18.14
C PHE A 97 -12.40 7.90 18.15
N ALA A 98 -11.14 7.46 18.01
CA ALA A 98 -10.00 8.37 17.94
C ALA A 98 -10.09 9.32 16.74
N PHE A 99 -10.47 8.78 15.58
CA PHE A 99 -10.69 9.55 14.37
C PHE A 99 -11.80 10.60 14.55
N GLN A 100 -12.93 10.23 15.10
CA GLN A 100 -14.07 11.13 15.29
C GLN A 100 -13.73 12.31 16.21
N ASN A 101 -13.00 12.06 17.30
CA ASN A 101 -12.54 13.13 18.18
C ASN A 101 -11.56 14.06 17.47
N LEU A 102 -10.52 13.52 16.84
CA LEU A 102 -9.56 14.31 16.09
C LEU A 102 -10.25 15.13 14.98
N TYR A 103 -11.16 14.51 14.23
CA TYR A 103 -11.86 15.18 13.13
C TYR A 103 -12.76 16.30 13.63
N LYS A 104 -13.46 16.09 14.75
CA LYS A 104 -14.26 17.12 15.42
C LYS A 104 -13.39 18.34 15.79
N ASP A 105 -12.22 18.13 16.38
CA ASP A 105 -11.31 19.21 16.74
C ASP A 105 -10.77 19.94 15.51
N LEU A 106 -10.41 19.23 14.45
CA LEU A 106 -9.98 19.81 13.18
C LEU A 106 -11.08 20.67 12.52
N MET A 107 -12.35 20.31 12.73
CA MET A 107 -13.49 21.07 12.20
C MET A 107 -13.86 22.26 13.07
N SER A 108 -13.82 22.12 14.40
CA SER A 108 -14.20 23.19 15.35
C SER A 108 -13.25 24.38 15.31
N ASN A 109 -11.95 24.14 15.08
CA ASN A 109 -10.91 25.16 15.02
C ASN A 109 -10.71 25.79 13.64
N SER A 110 -11.62 25.55 12.71
CA SER A 110 -11.53 26.07 11.36
C SER A 110 -12.90 26.63 10.90
N HIS A 111 -12.88 27.68 10.09
CA HIS A 111 -14.09 28.19 9.41
C HIS A 111 -14.62 27.21 8.33
N ARG A 112 -14.31 25.92 8.45
CA ARG A 112 -14.66 24.87 7.48
C ARG A 112 -16.12 24.47 7.71
N LYS A 113 -16.88 24.40 6.62
CA LYS A 113 -18.25 23.87 6.66
C LYS A 113 -18.21 22.37 6.32
N HIS A 114 -19.01 21.59 7.02
CA HIS A 114 -19.28 20.21 6.61
C HIS A 114 -19.96 20.21 5.24
N SER A 115 -19.44 19.38 4.34
CA SER A 115 -20.04 19.15 3.03
C SER A 115 -19.90 17.67 2.67
N GLU A 116 -20.78 17.18 1.80
CA GLU A 116 -20.67 15.85 1.20
C GLU A 116 -19.87 15.88 -0.12
N SER A 117 -19.06 16.93 -0.33
CA SER A 117 -18.30 17.08 -1.56
C SER A 117 -17.20 16.00 -1.68
N TYR A 118 -16.78 15.75 -2.92
CA TYR A 118 -15.71 14.82 -3.22
C TYR A 118 -14.39 15.23 -2.53
N GLU A 119 -14.08 16.51 -2.49
CA GLU A 119 -12.90 17.07 -1.80
C GLU A 119 -12.95 16.82 -0.30
N GLU A 120 -14.13 16.89 0.31
CA GLU A 120 -14.30 16.62 1.73
C GLU A 120 -14.08 15.13 2.03
N LYS A 121 -14.56 14.22 1.18
CA LYS A 121 -14.30 12.79 1.29
C LYS A 121 -12.80 12.48 1.20
N ILE A 122 -12.09 13.08 0.23
CA ILE A 122 -10.62 12.94 0.11
C ILE A 122 -9.93 13.44 1.38
N ARG A 123 -10.29 14.63 1.86
CA ARG A 123 -9.70 15.22 3.06
C ARG A 123 -9.88 14.32 4.28
N ARG A 124 -11.09 13.81 4.46
CA ARG A 124 -11.45 12.88 5.54
C ARG A 124 -10.69 11.57 5.42
N GLY A 125 -10.59 10.99 4.22
CA GLY A 125 -9.79 9.81 3.92
C GLY A 125 -8.31 10.00 4.24
N ASN A 126 -7.74 11.14 3.88
CA ASN A 126 -6.35 11.48 4.19
C ASN A 126 -6.07 11.57 5.69
N VAL A 127 -7.02 12.02 6.51
CA VAL A 127 -6.88 12.02 7.98
C VAL A 127 -6.90 10.60 8.51
N LYS A 128 -7.77 9.71 7.98
CA LYS A 128 -7.81 8.29 8.35
C LYS A 128 -6.48 7.59 8.05
N ALA A 129 -5.93 7.79 6.85
CA ALA A 129 -4.66 7.20 6.45
C ALA A 129 -3.52 7.63 7.39
N ARG A 130 -3.42 8.94 7.71
CA ARG A 130 -2.41 9.46 8.64
C ARG A 130 -2.59 8.95 10.07
N LEU A 131 -3.82 8.77 10.53
CA LEU A 131 -4.07 8.21 11.87
C LEU A 131 -3.61 6.74 11.95
N ARG A 132 -3.87 5.94 10.90
CA ARG A 132 -3.32 4.58 10.81
C ARG A 132 -1.80 4.59 10.84
N MET A 133 -1.17 5.52 10.15
CA MET A 133 0.28 5.65 10.12
C MET A 133 0.86 6.01 11.49
N VAL A 134 0.24 6.95 12.21
CA VAL A 134 0.65 7.28 13.60
C VAL A 134 0.64 6.02 14.46
N TYR A 135 -0.43 5.22 14.40
CA TYR A 135 -0.53 3.97 15.16
C TYR A 135 0.54 2.95 14.76
N LEU A 136 0.74 2.72 13.46
CA LEU A 136 1.69 1.72 12.98
C LEU A 136 3.14 2.08 13.30
N PHE A 137 3.52 3.35 13.18
CA PHE A 137 4.88 3.79 13.49
C PHE A 137 5.17 3.79 15.00
N ASP A 138 4.20 4.13 15.83
CA ASP A 138 4.31 3.99 17.29
C ASP A 138 4.50 2.52 17.69
N LEU A 139 3.65 1.64 17.16
CA LEU A 139 3.77 0.20 17.37
C LEU A 139 5.13 -0.34 16.89
N ALA A 140 5.60 0.07 15.71
CA ALA A 140 6.89 -0.37 15.19
C ALA A 140 8.04 0.07 16.09
N HIS A 141 7.99 1.29 16.61
CA HIS A 141 8.98 1.78 17.57
C HIS A 141 8.97 0.95 18.86
N TYR A 142 7.79 0.71 19.44
CA TYR A 142 7.63 -0.11 20.64
C TYR A 142 8.16 -1.54 20.44
N GLU A 143 7.91 -2.14 19.29
CA GLU A 143 8.28 -3.51 18.92
C GLU A 143 9.70 -3.62 18.34
N LYS A 144 10.50 -2.53 18.36
CA LYS A 144 11.84 -2.44 17.76
C LYS A 144 11.87 -2.90 16.31
N GLY A 145 10.88 -2.46 15.55
CA GLY A 145 10.65 -2.90 14.18
C GLY A 145 10.58 -1.77 13.18
N MET A 146 10.11 -2.11 12.01
CA MET A 146 9.83 -1.16 10.93
C MET A 146 8.46 -1.44 10.31
N VAL A 147 7.83 -0.37 9.79
CA VAL A 147 6.56 -0.47 9.06
C VAL A 147 6.83 -0.88 7.61
N LEU A 148 6.14 -1.92 7.14
CA LEU A 148 6.17 -2.31 5.73
C LEU A 148 5.23 -1.42 4.92
N SER A 149 5.72 -0.91 3.77
CA SER A 149 4.92 -0.25 2.75
C SER A 149 4.21 -1.28 1.88
N THR A 150 3.00 -0.96 1.47
CA THR A 150 2.18 -1.85 0.65
C THR A 150 1.92 -1.30 -0.76
N ASP A 151 2.49 -0.13 -1.07
CA ASP A 151 2.33 0.51 -2.38
C ASP A 151 2.98 -0.30 -3.49
N ASN A 152 2.37 -0.26 -4.67
CA ASN A 152 2.90 -0.83 -5.90
C ASN A 152 3.26 0.27 -6.92
N TYR A 153 3.88 -0.11 -8.04
CA TYR A 153 4.40 0.84 -9.02
C TYR A 153 3.29 1.62 -9.75
N THR A 154 2.18 0.97 -10.03
CA THR A 154 1.01 1.59 -10.66
C THR A 154 0.43 2.69 -9.76
N GLU A 155 0.25 2.39 -8.47
CA GLU A 155 -0.20 3.36 -7.47
C GLU A 155 0.79 4.51 -7.29
N LEU A 156 2.09 4.21 -7.24
CA LEU A 156 3.14 5.23 -7.20
C LEU A 156 3.03 6.19 -8.39
N LEU A 157 2.89 5.66 -9.61
CA LEU A 157 2.79 6.47 -10.82
C LEU A 157 1.50 7.29 -10.89
N LEU A 158 0.39 6.77 -10.38
CA LEU A 158 -0.90 7.46 -10.32
C LEU A 158 -1.04 8.42 -9.13
N GLY A 159 -0.09 8.41 -8.19
CA GLY A 159 -0.21 9.15 -6.94
C GLY A 159 -1.39 8.67 -6.08
N PHE A 160 -1.69 7.37 -6.15
CA PHE A 160 -2.81 6.73 -5.46
C PHE A 160 -2.44 6.36 -4.03
N TRP A 161 -1.98 7.33 -3.26
CA TRP A 161 -1.55 7.24 -1.88
C TRP A 161 -1.63 8.60 -1.19
N THR A 162 -1.70 8.60 0.13
CA THR A 162 -1.76 9.81 0.95
C THR A 162 -0.36 10.21 1.39
N LEU A 163 0.07 11.44 1.05
CA LEU A 163 1.32 12.00 1.57
C LEU A 163 1.38 11.89 3.09
N HIS A 164 2.45 11.25 3.62
CA HIS A 164 2.68 11.00 5.04
C HIS A 164 1.55 10.19 5.72
N GLY A 165 0.84 9.33 4.96
CA GLY A 165 -0.33 8.63 5.47
C GLY A 165 -0.36 7.13 5.31
N ASP A 166 0.31 6.55 4.32
CA ASP A 166 0.24 5.13 4.02
C ASP A 166 1.56 4.52 3.50
N VAL A 167 2.65 5.28 3.54
CA VAL A 167 3.99 4.84 3.13
C VAL A 167 4.78 4.35 4.33
N GLY A 168 5.25 3.09 4.28
CA GLY A 168 6.10 2.50 5.31
C GLY A 168 7.60 2.78 5.12
N ASN A 169 8.42 2.14 5.97
CA ASN A 169 9.88 2.27 5.92
C ASN A 169 10.52 1.44 4.79
N TYR A 170 9.90 0.31 4.42
CA TYR A 170 10.44 -0.63 3.45
C TYR A 170 9.32 -1.27 2.62
N GLY A 171 9.43 -1.25 1.31
CA GLY A 171 8.42 -1.75 0.39
C GLY A 171 8.95 -2.89 -0.48
N PHE A 172 8.24 -4.01 -0.53
CA PHE A 172 8.54 -5.14 -1.41
C PHE A 172 7.98 -4.91 -2.83
N LEU A 173 6.86 -4.20 -2.94
CA LEU A 173 6.03 -4.15 -4.13
C LEU A 173 6.17 -2.85 -4.93
N GLN A 174 6.85 -1.83 -4.41
CA GLN A 174 6.83 -0.48 -4.96
C GLN A 174 7.30 -0.35 -6.42
N TYR A 175 8.01 -1.33 -6.94
CA TYR A 175 8.43 -1.39 -8.33
C TYR A 175 7.82 -2.55 -9.12
N LEU A 176 6.77 -3.19 -8.59
CA LEU A 176 5.92 -4.14 -9.31
C LEU A 176 4.67 -3.43 -9.86
N TRP A 177 4.36 -3.69 -11.10
CA TRP A 177 3.07 -3.29 -11.69
C TRP A 177 1.92 -3.96 -10.96
N LYS A 178 0.75 -3.32 -10.90
CA LYS A 178 -0.45 -3.92 -10.27
C LYS A 178 -0.80 -5.26 -10.90
N THR A 179 -0.63 -5.39 -12.21
CA THR A 179 -0.78 -6.67 -12.93
C THR A 179 0.20 -7.73 -12.42
N GLU A 180 1.43 -7.35 -12.10
CA GLU A 180 2.43 -8.27 -11.51
C GLU A 180 2.08 -8.66 -10.08
N VAL A 181 1.52 -7.74 -9.29
CA VAL A 181 1.02 -8.02 -7.93
C VAL A 181 -0.05 -9.10 -7.97
N TYR A 182 -1.04 -8.99 -8.88
CA TYR A 182 -2.06 -10.02 -9.06
C TYR A 182 -1.47 -11.35 -9.52
N GLY A 183 -0.58 -11.34 -10.51
CA GLY A 183 0.05 -12.54 -11.02
C GLY A 183 0.93 -13.26 -10.00
N LEU A 184 1.73 -12.51 -9.22
CA LEU A 184 2.54 -13.06 -8.13
C LEU A 184 1.66 -13.63 -7.01
N SER A 185 0.56 -12.96 -6.68
CA SER A 185 -0.39 -13.47 -5.69
C SER A 185 -1.02 -14.78 -6.14
N GLN A 186 -1.45 -14.89 -7.39
CA GLN A 186 -2.00 -16.13 -7.94
C GLN A 186 -0.96 -17.26 -7.94
N PHE A 187 0.28 -16.96 -8.32
CA PHE A 187 1.38 -17.92 -8.24
C PHE A 187 1.55 -18.47 -6.81
N LEU A 188 1.49 -17.62 -5.78
CA LEU A 188 1.61 -18.06 -4.39
C LEU A 188 0.39 -18.87 -3.92
N VAL A 189 -0.82 -18.51 -4.35
CA VAL A 189 -2.03 -19.33 -4.10
C VAL A 189 -1.84 -20.75 -4.64
N ASP A 190 -1.34 -20.89 -5.88
CA ASP A 190 -1.11 -22.20 -6.50
C ASP A 190 -0.02 -22.99 -5.75
N GLN A 191 1.04 -22.30 -5.26
CA GLN A 191 2.06 -22.92 -4.40
C GLN A 191 1.47 -23.43 -3.08
N TYR A 192 0.62 -22.66 -2.40
CA TYR A 192 -0.04 -23.09 -1.15
C TYR A 192 -0.99 -24.27 -1.40
N ARG A 193 -1.76 -24.24 -2.49
CA ARG A 193 -2.63 -25.36 -2.87
C ARG A 193 -1.83 -26.64 -3.12
N SER A 194 -0.69 -26.55 -3.82
CA SER A 194 0.16 -27.71 -4.11
C SER A 194 0.79 -28.33 -2.83
N ARG A 195 0.94 -27.53 -1.77
CA ARG A 195 1.42 -27.97 -0.46
C ARG A 195 0.28 -28.37 0.50
N ASN A 196 -0.95 -28.41 0.02
CA ASN A 196 -2.15 -28.66 0.83
C ASN A 196 -2.38 -27.64 1.99
N GLU A 197 -1.85 -26.41 1.84
CA GLU A 197 -2.04 -25.31 2.77
C GLU A 197 -3.28 -24.48 2.41
N ILE A 198 -4.45 -25.13 2.40
CA ILE A 198 -5.69 -24.60 1.82
C ILE A 198 -6.14 -23.29 2.49
N SER A 199 -6.05 -23.19 3.83
CA SER A 199 -6.44 -21.98 4.55
C SER A 199 -5.65 -20.73 4.09
N LYS A 200 -4.34 -20.88 3.85
CA LYS A 200 -3.48 -19.81 3.33
C LYS A 200 -3.84 -19.45 1.90
N ALA A 201 -4.06 -20.46 1.06
CA ALA A 201 -4.48 -20.27 -0.32
C ALA A 201 -5.80 -19.50 -0.40
N ASP A 202 -6.81 -19.92 0.36
CA ASP A 202 -8.14 -19.29 0.37
C ASP A 202 -8.11 -17.88 0.96
N ALA A 203 -7.28 -17.64 1.98
CA ALA A 203 -7.10 -16.30 2.53
C ALA A 203 -6.56 -15.33 1.47
N LEU A 204 -5.50 -15.70 0.74
CA LEU A 204 -4.91 -14.86 -0.31
C LEU A 204 -5.84 -14.75 -1.52
N GLN A 205 -6.48 -15.85 -1.95
CA GLN A 205 -7.44 -15.86 -3.05
C GLN A 205 -8.59 -14.87 -2.79
N SER A 206 -9.09 -14.82 -1.57
CA SER A 206 -10.18 -13.88 -1.20
C SER A 206 -9.81 -12.41 -1.40
N CYS A 207 -8.51 -12.06 -1.35
CA CYS A 207 -8.03 -10.71 -1.64
C CYS A 207 -7.84 -10.48 -3.14
N ILE A 208 -7.51 -11.52 -3.92
CA ILE A 208 -7.44 -11.47 -5.39
C ILE A 208 -8.83 -11.21 -5.97
N ASP A 209 -9.85 -11.90 -5.47
CA ASP A 209 -11.23 -11.85 -5.96
C ASP A 209 -11.98 -10.56 -5.53
N ALA A 210 -11.38 -9.78 -4.63
CA ALA A 210 -12.00 -8.56 -4.14
C ALA A 210 -11.97 -7.44 -5.17
N VAL A 211 -13.06 -6.67 -5.24
CA VAL A 211 -13.07 -5.43 -6.01
C VAL A 211 -12.09 -4.44 -5.39
N PRO A 212 -11.15 -3.85 -6.16
CA PRO A 212 -10.21 -2.87 -5.64
C PRO A 212 -10.93 -1.62 -5.13
N THR A 213 -10.62 -1.22 -3.90
CA THR A 213 -11.13 -0.01 -3.25
C THR A 213 -10.02 0.73 -2.51
N ASP A 214 -10.16 2.04 -2.35
CA ASP A 214 -9.22 2.85 -1.58
C ASP A 214 -9.30 2.62 -0.05
N GLY A 215 -10.31 1.88 0.42
CA GLY A 215 -10.54 1.65 1.85
C GLY A 215 -10.82 2.91 2.68
N LEU A 216 -11.01 4.06 2.02
CA LEU A 216 -11.23 5.38 2.64
C LEU A 216 -12.66 5.88 2.46
N GLY A 217 -13.44 5.23 1.58
CA GLY A 217 -14.84 5.56 1.28
C GLY A 217 -14.98 6.78 0.37
N ILE A 218 -14.02 7.03 -0.51
CA ILE A 218 -14.06 8.13 -1.48
C ILE A 218 -14.95 7.75 -2.66
N THR A 219 -14.71 6.55 -3.23
CA THR A 219 -15.51 5.95 -4.31
C THR A 219 -15.82 4.48 -4.01
N THR A 220 -16.66 3.86 -4.83
CA THR A 220 -17.01 2.44 -4.71
C THR A 220 -15.94 1.52 -5.30
N SER A 221 -15.10 2.04 -6.20
CA SER A 221 -14.02 1.31 -6.87
C SER A 221 -12.91 2.28 -7.26
N ASP A 222 -11.67 1.78 -7.30
CA ASP A 222 -10.52 2.53 -7.84
C ASP A 222 -10.74 2.89 -9.30
N PHE A 223 -11.41 2.04 -10.07
CA PHE A 223 -11.69 2.24 -11.49
C PHE A 223 -12.59 3.46 -11.73
N ASP A 224 -13.53 3.76 -10.82
CA ASP A 224 -14.37 4.96 -10.88
C ASP A 224 -13.53 6.25 -10.78
N GLN A 225 -12.41 6.21 -10.04
CA GLN A 225 -11.51 7.35 -9.90
C GLN A 225 -10.57 7.51 -11.09
N ILE A 226 -10.20 6.41 -11.75
CA ILE A 226 -9.19 6.38 -12.81
C ILE A 226 -9.86 6.48 -14.20
N GLY A 227 -11.14 6.12 -14.31
CA GLY A 227 -11.88 6.13 -15.58
C GLY A 227 -11.48 5.00 -16.53
N VAL A 228 -11.19 3.82 -16.00
CA VAL A 228 -10.80 2.60 -16.73
C VAL A 228 -11.53 1.38 -16.16
N THR A 229 -11.39 0.22 -16.81
CA THR A 229 -12.12 -1.00 -16.44
C THR A 229 -11.26 -2.03 -15.69
N ASP A 230 -9.93 -1.99 -15.87
CA ASP A 230 -9.01 -2.94 -15.24
C ASP A 230 -7.58 -2.40 -15.16
N TYR A 231 -6.78 -3.00 -14.28
CA TYR A 231 -5.39 -2.60 -14.06
C TYR A 231 -4.43 -2.99 -15.18
N THR A 232 -4.75 -4.01 -15.98
CA THR A 232 -3.92 -4.37 -17.15
C THR A 232 -3.94 -3.24 -18.17
N MET A 233 -5.09 -2.63 -18.37
CA MET A 233 -5.23 -1.45 -19.22
C MET A 233 -4.43 -0.27 -18.66
N VAL A 234 -4.54 0.01 -17.35
CA VAL A 234 -3.79 1.08 -16.68
C VAL A 234 -2.30 0.91 -16.87
N ASP A 235 -1.77 -0.28 -16.55
CA ASP A 235 -0.33 -0.57 -16.62
C ASP A 235 0.19 -0.43 -18.06
N ASN A 236 -0.55 -0.94 -19.05
CA ASN A 236 -0.16 -0.83 -20.45
C ASN A 236 -0.12 0.63 -20.94
N ILE A 237 -1.09 1.46 -20.54
CA ILE A 237 -1.10 2.89 -20.88
C ILE A 237 0.11 3.60 -20.25
N LEU A 238 0.38 3.36 -18.96
CA LEU A 238 1.54 3.93 -18.28
C LEU A 238 2.86 3.49 -18.91
N ILE A 239 2.99 2.19 -19.24
CA ILE A 239 4.19 1.65 -19.91
C ILE A 239 4.42 2.32 -21.25
N ARG A 240 3.40 2.44 -22.09
CA ARG A 240 3.50 3.10 -23.41
C ARG A 240 3.85 4.58 -23.26
N TYR A 241 3.21 5.29 -22.32
CA TYR A 241 3.51 6.67 -22.03
C TYR A 241 4.96 6.87 -21.59
N LEU A 242 5.46 6.06 -20.66
CA LEU A 242 6.83 6.15 -20.15
C LEU A 242 7.88 5.78 -21.21
N LYS A 243 7.51 4.98 -22.23
CA LYS A 243 8.34 4.69 -23.40
C LYS A 243 8.30 5.80 -24.45
N GLY A 244 7.40 6.77 -24.36
CA GLY A 244 7.14 7.76 -25.38
C GLY A 244 6.33 7.24 -26.57
N GLU A 245 5.63 6.12 -26.41
CA GLU A 245 4.82 5.47 -27.45
C GLU A 245 3.33 5.87 -27.37
N GLU A 246 2.91 6.57 -26.30
CA GLU A 246 1.53 7.01 -26.08
C GLU A 246 1.40 8.50 -26.37
N GLU A 247 0.57 8.83 -27.35
CA GLU A 247 0.36 10.19 -27.83
C GLU A 247 -0.83 10.90 -27.16
N ASN A 248 -1.80 10.14 -26.64
CA ASN A 248 -2.99 10.71 -26.03
C ASN A 248 -2.73 11.18 -24.59
N ARG A 249 -2.21 12.41 -24.46
CA ARG A 249 -1.94 13.03 -23.16
C ARG A 249 -3.18 13.40 -22.36
N ASP A 250 -4.35 13.43 -23.00
CA ASP A 250 -5.62 13.73 -22.34
C ASP A 250 -6.29 12.47 -21.73
N HIS A 251 -5.67 11.29 -21.90
CA HIS A 251 -6.17 10.06 -21.28
C HIS A 251 -6.17 10.21 -19.75
N PRO A 252 -7.26 9.88 -19.02
CA PRO A 252 -7.39 10.10 -17.57
C PRO A 252 -6.21 9.54 -16.75
N VAL A 253 -5.71 8.36 -17.10
CA VAL A 253 -4.53 7.73 -16.48
C VAL A 253 -3.30 8.62 -16.60
N ILE A 254 -3.04 9.19 -17.78
CA ILE A 254 -1.87 10.03 -18.05
C ILE A 254 -2.02 11.40 -17.36
N VAL A 255 -3.19 11.99 -17.45
CA VAL A 255 -3.52 13.25 -16.74
C VAL A 255 -3.28 13.09 -15.24
N ARG A 256 -3.74 11.97 -14.66
CA ARG A 256 -3.52 11.69 -13.25
C ARG A 256 -2.04 11.49 -12.91
N HIS A 257 -1.31 10.73 -13.73
CA HIS A 257 0.14 10.55 -13.59
C HIS A 257 0.88 11.89 -13.55
N ILE A 258 0.60 12.78 -14.50
CA ILE A 258 1.24 14.10 -14.58
C ILE A 258 0.88 14.96 -13.35
N ARG A 259 -0.42 15.05 -13.00
CA ARG A 259 -0.89 15.87 -11.89
C ARG A 259 -0.38 15.40 -10.52
N SER A 260 -0.06 14.12 -10.38
CA SER A 260 0.44 13.54 -9.13
C SER A 260 1.98 13.55 -9.02
N GLU A 261 2.70 14.12 -9.98
CA GLU A 261 4.18 14.11 -10.00
C GLU A 261 4.78 14.69 -8.70
N PHE A 262 4.17 15.74 -8.15
CA PHE A 262 4.64 16.35 -6.91
C PHE A 262 4.73 15.36 -5.74
N LYS A 263 3.85 14.34 -5.67
CA LYS A 263 3.88 13.33 -4.63
C LYS A 263 5.13 12.44 -4.70
N ARG A 264 5.64 12.19 -5.91
CA ARG A 264 6.85 11.37 -6.13
C ARG A 264 8.16 12.12 -5.85
N ARG A 265 8.07 13.43 -5.62
CA ARG A 265 9.22 14.32 -5.34
C ARG A 265 9.11 15.02 -3.99
N ASP A 266 8.28 14.50 -3.10
CA ASP A 266 8.06 15.09 -1.76
C ASP A 266 9.16 14.69 -0.76
N PRO A 267 9.70 15.62 0.04
CA PRO A 267 9.50 17.07 -0.08
C PRO A 267 10.29 17.68 -1.24
N GLN A 268 9.68 18.65 -1.93
CA GLN A 268 10.43 19.47 -2.90
C GLN A 268 11.35 20.43 -2.16
N ASN A 269 12.63 20.35 -2.48
CA ASN A 269 13.66 21.19 -1.86
C ASN A 269 14.26 22.15 -2.88
N ILE A 270 14.69 23.32 -2.42
CA ILE A 270 15.53 24.23 -3.21
C ILE A 270 16.91 23.57 -3.36
N SER A 271 17.41 23.48 -4.58
CA SER A 271 18.74 22.89 -4.81
C SER A 271 19.86 23.71 -4.17
N ARG A 272 20.96 23.05 -3.83
CA ARG A 272 22.14 23.74 -3.28
C ARG A 272 22.63 24.81 -4.24
N GLU A 273 22.65 24.54 -5.54
CA GLU A 273 23.10 25.45 -6.59
C GLU A 273 22.26 26.74 -6.59
N ALA A 274 20.92 26.62 -6.48
CA ALA A 274 20.03 27.77 -6.41
C ALA A 274 20.21 28.60 -5.15
N LEU A 275 20.58 27.96 -4.01
CA LEU A 275 20.78 28.62 -2.73
C LEU A 275 22.10 29.42 -2.66
N VAL A 276 23.14 28.99 -3.39
CA VAL A 276 24.46 29.59 -3.32
C VAL A 276 24.85 30.35 -4.58
N GLN A 277 23.92 30.52 -5.53
CA GLN A 277 24.14 31.31 -6.74
C GLN A 277 24.24 32.81 -6.34
N ASP A 278 25.36 33.45 -6.63
CA ASP A 278 25.50 34.88 -6.42
C ASP A 278 24.45 35.63 -7.26
N SER A 279 23.80 36.61 -6.61
CA SER A 279 22.82 37.47 -7.28
C SER A 279 23.49 38.14 -8.48
N ARG A 280 23.01 37.85 -9.66
CA ARG A 280 23.47 38.55 -10.90
C ARG A 280 23.06 40.01 -10.90
#